data_93715d8d95c14eab80c73217ab7f9a75
#
_entry.id   93715d8d95c14eab80c73217ab7f9a75
#
_cell.length_a   1.000
_cell.length_b   1.000
_cell.length_c   1.000
_cell.angle_alpha   90.00
_cell.angle_beta   90.00
_cell.angle_gamma   90.00
#
_symmetry.space_group_name_H-M   'P 1'
#
loop_
_entity.id
_entity.type
_entity.pdbx_description
1 polymer ?
#
loop_
_entity_poly.entity_id
_entity_poly.type
_entity_poly.pdbx_seq_one_letter_code
_entity_poly.pdbx_strand_id
1 'polypeptide(L)'
;MESYALLIAATLNAGTVLALASLGLLINEKAGIVNLGAEGMMLCAAIAGFAAVVHSGSDVLGFAAGIGAGALLALVFGALVIWLNTNQYATGLAVSLFGAGFSAFVGVGYVQEKIPPRPSFAIPYLSDIPWFGSALFRHHPLVYLTIVFALALIWFLYRTRAGLVLRCVGESPDSAHALGYPVRRIRLGAVVAGGAMCGLAGAYISIVYTPLWVEGMVSGKGWIALALTTFATWRPARVLLGAYLFGGVTMLQFHLQGMGVEVPSQFLAMLPYLATILVLALISRNPQWIRINMPASIGKPFYPGG
;
A
#
# COMPACT_ATOMS: atom_id res chain seq x y z
N MET A 1 -1.99 -21.41 23.24
CA MET A 1 -1.02 -20.31 23.29
C MET A 1 -0.25 -20.15 21.97
N GLU A 2 0.15 -21.20 21.30
CA GLU A 2 0.72 -21.15 19.94
C GLU A 2 -0.24 -20.51 18.92
N SER A 3 -1.54 -20.71 19.07
CA SER A 3 -2.57 -20.14 18.21
C SER A 3 -2.56 -18.60 18.18
N TYR A 4 -2.29 -17.94 19.30
CA TYR A 4 -2.20 -16.46 19.36
C TYR A 4 -0.90 -15.95 18.71
N ALA A 5 0.21 -16.69 18.86
CA ALA A 5 1.46 -16.34 18.20
C ALA A 5 1.32 -16.39 16.68
N LEU A 6 0.64 -17.43 16.17
CA LEU A 6 0.31 -17.56 14.74
C LEU A 6 -0.62 -16.44 14.25
N LEU A 7 -1.60 -16.04 15.06
CA LEU A 7 -2.49 -14.93 14.73
C LEU A 7 -1.73 -13.60 14.61
N ILE A 8 -0.80 -13.33 15.54
CA ILE A 8 0.06 -12.13 15.48
C ILE A 8 0.96 -12.17 14.24
N ALA A 9 1.58 -13.32 13.96
CA ALA A 9 2.41 -13.49 12.79
C ALA A 9 1.62 -13.27 11.47
N ALA A 10 0.42 -13.83 11.37
CA ALA A 10 -0.47 -13.64 10.24
C ALA A 10 -0.91 -12.16 10.11
N THR A 11 -1.19 -11.50 11.23
CA THR A 11 -1.51 -10.07 11.30
C THR A 11 -0.39 -9.20 10.72
N LEU A 12 0.87 -9.48 11.08
CA LEU A 12 2.02 -8.75 10.56
C LEU A 12 2.17 -8.95 9.05
N ASN A 13 2.02 -10.16 8.54
CA ASN A 13 2.09 -10.44 7.11
C ASN A 13 0.96 -9.74 6.32
N ALA A 14 -0.28 -9.85 6.77
CA ALA A 14 -1.43 -9.20 6.13
C ALA A 14 -1.34 -7.67 6.20
N GLY A 15 -0.95 -7.12 7.35
CA GLY A 15 -0.78 -5.69 7.56
C GLY A 15 0.35 -5.08 6.74
N THR A 16 1.41 -5.86 6.45
CA THR A 16 2.54 -5.39 5.64
C THR A 16 2.13 -5.00 4.22
N VAL A 17 1.22 -5.75 3.60
CA VAL A 17 0.67 -5.40 2.27
C VAL A 17 0.02 -4.02 2.31
N LEU A 18 -0.87 -3.81 3.29
CA LEU A 18 -1.59 -2.55 3.44
C LEU A 18 -0.64 -1.40 3.81
N ALA A 19 0.33 -1.67 4.69
CA ALA A 19 1.32 -0.68 5.11
C ALA A 19 2.14 -0.17 3.92
N LEU A 20 2.70 -1.07 3.09
CA LEU A 20 3.48 -0.71 1.91
C LEU A 20 2.66 0.15 0.93
N ALA A 21 1.46 -0.31 0.57
CA ALA A 21 0.59 0.41 -0.35
C ALA A 21 0.17 1.78 0.23
N SER A 22 -0.25 1.83 1.49
CA SER A 22 -0.69 3.07 2.13
C SER A 22 0.44 4.07 2.33
N LEU A 23 1.66 3.64 2.68
CA LEU A 23 2.82 4.53 2.77
C LEU A 23 3.16 5.13 1.41
N GLY A 24 3.02 4.36 0.32
CA GLY A 24 3.18 4.86 -1.04
C GLY A 24 2.12 5.90 -1.41
N LEU A 25 0.86 5.60 -1.14
CA LEU A 25 -0.25 6.52 -1.40
C LEU A 25 -0.15 7.79 -0.55
N LEU A 26 0.35 7.69 0.68
CA LEU A 26 0.61 8.85 1.52
C LEU A 26 1.59 9.83 0.88
N ILE A 27 2.61 9.35 0.18
CA ILE A 27 3.55 10.20 -0.57
C ILE A 27 2.81 10.95 -1.70
N ASN A 28 1.94 10.25 -2.44
CA ASN A 28 1.14 10.85 -3.51
C ASN A 28 0.24 11.96 -2.97
N GLU A 29 -0.50 11.67 -1.90
CA GLU A 29 -1.43 12.60 -1.30
C GLU A 29 -0.73 13.78 -0.65
N LYS A 30 0.46 13.59 -0.05
CA LYS A 30 1.29 14.68 0.46
C LYS A 30 1.80 15.62 -0.63
N ALA A 31 1.83 15.20 -1.89
CA ALA A 31 2.09 16.02 -3.06
C ALA A 31 0.80 16.64 -3.67
N GLY A 32 -0.37 16.35 -3.10
CA GLY A 32 -1.66 16.82 -3.56
C GLY A 32 -2.34 15.97 -4.64
N ILE A 33 -1.86 14.75 -4.89
CA ILE A 33 -2.42 13.83 -5.90
C ILE A 33 -3.12 12.66 -5.24
N VAL A 34 -4.40 12.46 -5.59
CA VAL A 34 -5.18 11.27 -5.18
C VAL A 34 -5.05 10.20 -6.25
N ASN A 35 -4.57 9.02 -5.86
CA ASN A 35 -4.32 7.92 -6.79
C ASN A 35 -5.23 6.72 -6.51
N LEU A 36 -6.40 6.70 -7.15
CA LEU A 36 -7.31 5.53 -7.10
C LEU A 36 -6.80 4.36 -7.95
N GLY A 37 -5.75 4.54 -8.74
CA GLY A 37 -5.15 3.50 -9.57
C GLY A 37 -4.35 2.44 -8.79
N ALA A 38 -4.22 2.60 -7.47
CA ALA A 38 -3.42 1.73 -6.61
C ALA A 38 -3.78 0.24 -6.74
N GLU A 39 -5.06 -0.09 -6.80
CA GLU A 39 -5.53 -1.47 -6.97
C GLU A 39 -5.00 -2.09 -8.27
N GLY A 40 -5.11 -1.37 -9.38
CA GLY A 40 -4.60 -1.81 -10.69
C GLY A 40 -3.07 -1.91 -10.72
N MET A 41 -2.38 -0.96 -10.08
CA MET A 41 -0.92 -0.98 -9.95
C MET A 41 -0.45 -2.21 -9.16
N MET A 42 -1.14 -2.55 -8.07
CA MET A 42 -0.85 -3.74 -7.27
C MET A 42 -1.13 -5.03 -8.06
N LEU A 43 -2.23 -5.11 -8.82
CA LEU A 43 -2.58 -6.28 -9.64
C LEU A 43 -1.56 -6.51 -10.75
N CYS A 44 -1.20 -5.48 -11.51
CA CYS A 44 -0.16 -5.59 -12.54
C CYS A 44 1.21 -5.96 -11.94
N ALA A 45 1.54 -5.42 -10.79
CA ALA A 45 2.77 -5.74 -10.10
C ALA A 45 2.78 -7.17 -9.54
N ALA A 46 1.63 -7.66 -9.07
CA ALA A 46 1.50 -9.03 -8.58
C ALA A 46 1.77 -10.04 -9.70
N ILE A 47 1.19 -9.86 -10.88
CA ILE A 47 1.45 -10.76 -12.01
C ILE A 47 2.87 -10.58 -12.57
N ALA A 48 3.37 -9.35 -12.70
CA ALA A 48 4.72 -9.10 -13.21
C ALA A 48 5.78 -9.69 -12.28
N GLY A 49 5.63 -9.51 -10.96
CA GLY A 49 6.52 -10.10 -9.96
C GLY A 49 6.46 -11.62 -9.96
N PHE A 50 5.27 -12.19 -9.99
CA PHE A 50 5.07 -13.64 -10.03
C PHE A 50 5.70 -14.26 -11.29
N ALA A 51 5.39 -13.71 -12.47
CA ALA A 51 5.95 -14.17 -13.73
C ALA A 51 7.49 -14.10 -13.75
N ALA A 52 8.06 -13.00 -13.25
CA ALA A 52 9.50 -12.84 -13.15
C ALA A 52 10.15 -13.91 -12.26
N VAL A 53 9.51 -14.27 -11.13
CA VAL A 53 10.00 -15.35 -10.26
C VAL A 53 9.87 -16.71 -10.94
N VAL A 54 8.75 -17.01 -11.58
CA VAL A 54 8.54 -18.28 -12.29
C VAL A 54 9.63 -18.51 -13.35
N HIS A 55 9.98 -17.48 -14.12
CA HIS A 55 10.97 -17.60 -15.18
C HIS A 55 12.43 -17.53 -14.73
N SER A 56 12.71 -16.75 -13.70
CA SER A 56 14.11 -16.49 -13.27
C SER A 56 14.52 -17.29 -12.03
N GLY A 57 13.57 -17.79 -11.24
CA GLY A 57 13.82 -18.38 -9.93
C GLY A 57 14.29 -17.38 -8.86
N SER A 58 14.36 -16.07 -9.18
CA SER A 58 14.93 -15.03 -8.31
C SER A 58 13.85 -14.11 -7.75
N ASP A 59 13.74 -14.05 -6.42
CA ASP A 59 12.83 -13.14 -5.73
C ASP A 59 13.19 -11.66 -5.95
N VAL A 60 14.49 -11.37 -6.04
CA VAL A 60 14.97 -10.00 -6.26
C VAL A 60 14.46 -9.48 -7.61
N LEU A 61 14.53 -10.30 -8.67
CA LEU A 61 13.99 -9.94 -9.98
C LEU A 61 12.47 -9.85 -9.94
N GLY A 62 11.79 -10.71 -9.17
CA GLY A 62 10.36 -10.63 -8.97
C GLY A 62 9.92 -9.32 -8.32
N PHE A 63 10.56 -8.93 -7.23
CA PHE A 63 10.28 -7.65 -6.58
C PHE A 63 10.65 -6.46 -7.47
N ALA A 64 11.77 -6.51 -8.18
CA ALA A 64 12.16 -5.46 -9.12
C ALA A 64 11.13 -5.31 -10.26
N ALA A 65 10.64 -6.41 -10.83
CA ALA A 65 9.60 -6.41 -11.84
C ALA A 65 8.28 -5.83 -11.32
N GLY A 66 7.88 -6.22 -10.11
CA GLY A 66 6.68 -5.67 -9.46
C GLY A 66 6.78 -4.18 -9.18
N ILE A 67 7.90 -3.72 -8.62
CA ILE A 67 8.19 -2.29 -8.40
C ILE A 67 8.15 -1.54 -9.73
N GLY A 68 8.79 -2.08 -10.77
CA GLY A 68 8.83 -1.51 -12.12
C GLY A 68 7.44 -1.40 -12.75
N ALA A 69 6.62 -2.45 -12.66
CA ALA A 69 5.25 -2.45 -13.18
C ALA A 69 4.36 -1.40 -12.47
N GLY A 70 4.43 -1.33 -11.13
CA GLY A 70 3.72 -0.32 -10.37
C GLY A 70 4.17 1.10 -10.69
N ALA A 71 5.48 1.33 -10.80
CA ALA A 71 6.06 2.62 -11.17
C ALA A 71 5.68 3.05 -12.60
N LEU A 72 5.66 2.11 -13.55
CA LEU A 72 5.29 2.37 -14.94
C LEU A 72 3.83 2.81 -15.07
N LEU A 73 2.90 2.09 -14.41
CA LEU A 73 1.50 2.48 -14.40
C LEU A 73 1.28 3.81 -13.68
N ALA A 74 2.03 4.06 -12.60
CA ALA A 74 2.00 5.34 -11.91
C ALA A 74 2.55 6.47 -12.78
N LEU A 75 3.56 6.21 -13.62
CA LEU A 75 4.06 7.17 -14.59
C LEU A 75 2.98 7.54 -15.61
N VAL A 76 2.26 6.54 -16.15
CA VAL A 76 1.15 6.77 -17.08
C VAL A 76 0.04 7.58 -16.39
N PHE A 77 -0.40 7.17 -15.20
CA PHE A 77 -1.37 7.90 -14.41
C PHE A 77 -0.93 9.34 -14.15
N GLY A 78 0.31 9.53 -13.69
CA GLY A 78 0.89 10.85 -13.41
C GLY A 78 1.00 11.73 -14.64
N ALA A 79 1.35 11.16 -15.80
CA ALA A 79 1.37 11.89 -17.06
C ALA A 79 -0.02 12.43 -17.43
N LEU A 80 -1.05 11.60 -17.34
CA LEU A 80 -2.42 12.01 -17.64
C LEU A 80 -2.92 13.09 -16.68
N VAL A 81 -2.70 12.91 -15.39
CA VAL A 81 -3.24 13.81 -14.34
C VAL A 81 -2.46 15.12 -14.23
N ILE A 82 -1.13 15.11 -14.43
CA ILE A 82 -0.27 16.26 -14.16
C ILE A 82 -0.05 17.11 -15.42
N TRP A 83 0.07 16.50 -16.61
CA TRP A 83 0.28 17.26 -17.85
C TRP A 83 -1.00 17.51 -18.61
N LEU A 84 -1.90 16.50 -18.70
CA LEU A 84 -3.17 16.65 -19.40
C LEU A 84 -4.28 17.16 -18.45
N ASN A 85 -3.99 17.33 -17.16
CA ASN A 85 -4.94 17.80 -16.13
C ASN A 85 -6.27 17.03 -16.14
N THR A 86 -6.23 15.72 -16.43
CA THR A 86 -7.41 14.87 -16.37
C THR A 86 -7.91 14.74 -14.92
N ASN A 87 -9.18 14.38 -14.77
CA ASN A 87 -9.74 14.15 -13.44
C ASN A 87 -9.02 12.98 -12.75
N GLN A 88 -8.41 13.24 -11.58
CA GLN A 88 -7.59 12.28 -10.83
C GLN A 88 -8.37 11.03 -10.44
N TYR A 89 -9.63 11.20 -10.04
CA TYR A 89 -10.49 10.09 -9.60
C TYR A 89 -10.86 9.19 -10.78
N ALA A 90 -11.36 9.79 -11.86
CA ALA A 90 -11.76 9.04 -13.06
C ALA A 90 -10.56 8.34 -13.71
N THR A 91 -9.42 9.02 -13.83
CA THR A 91 -8.19 8.45 -14.39
C THR A 91 -7.66 7.31 -13.52
N GLY A 92 -7.67 7.50 -12.19
CA GLY A 92 -7.26 6.45 -11.24
C GLY A 92 -8.13 5.22 -11.33
N LEU A 93 -9.46 5.41 -11.41
CA LEU A 93 -10.40 4.30 -11.58
C LEU A 93 -10.17 3.57 -12.91
N ALA A 94 -9.95 4.30 -14.01
CA ALA A 94 -9.63 3.72 -15.30
C ALA A 94 -8.33 2.88 -15.26
N VAL A 95 -7.28 3.38 -14.58
CA VAL A 95 -6.02 2.64 -14.37
C VAL A 95 -6.25 1.39 -13.51
N SER A 96 -7.13 1.46 -12.50
CA SER A 96 -7.49 0.28 -11.71
C SER A 96 -8.19 -0.79 -12.54
N LEU A 97 -9.16 -0.41 -13.36
CA LEU A 97 -9.89 -1.33 -14.25
C LEU A 97 -8.97 -1.91 -15.32
N PHE A 98 -8.10 -1.06 -15.92
CA PHE A 98 -7.08 -1.52 -16.85
C PHE A 98 -6.16 -2.55 -16.20
N GLY A 99 -5.65 -2.26 -15.01
CA GLY A 99 -4.77 -3.16 -14.27
C GLY A 99 -5.45 -4.48 -13.93
N ALA A 100 -6.73 -4.46 -13.56
CA ALA A 100 -7.51 -5.68 -13.32
C ALA A 100 -7.63 -6.53 -14.58
N GLY A 101 -8.06 -5.94 -15.70
CA GLY A 101 -8.17 -6.65 -16.97
C GLY A 101 -6.84 -7.15 -17.51
N PHE A 102 -5.80 -6.31 -17.48
CA PHE A 102 -4.45 -6.67 -17.93
C PHE A 102 -3.86 -7.83 -17.11
N SER A 103 -3.97 -7.74 -15.79
CA SER A 103 -3.44 -8.79 -14.90
C SER A 103 -4.19 -10.10 -15.06
N ALA A 104 -5.52 -10.07 -15.25
CA ALA A 104 -6.31 -11.25 -15.54
C ALA A 104 -5.89 -11.89 -16.88
N PHE A 105 -5.74 -11.08 -17.94
CA PHE A 105 -5.33 -11.55 -19.25
C PHE A 105 -3.94 -12.22 -19.24
N VAL A 106 -2.94 -11.55 -18.69
CA VAL A 106 -1.57 -12.09 -18.58
C VAL A 106 -1.54 -13.29 -17.63
N GLY A 107 -2.34 -13.23 -16.57
CA GLY A 107 -2.40 -14.24 -15.51
C GLY A 107 -2.92 -15.60 -15.95
N VAL A 108 -3.67 -15.69 -17.05
CA VAL A 108 -4.20 -16.97 -17.58
C VAL A 108 -3.08 -18.03 -17.74
N GLY A 109 -1.90 -17.60 -18.23
CA GLY A 109 -0.77 -18.51 -18.41
C GLY A 109 -0.10 -18.98 -17.11
N TYR A 110 -0.46 -18.42 -15.97
CA TYR A 110 0.21 -18.67 -14.67
C TYR A 110 -0.69 -19.29 -13.60
N VAL A 111 -1.96 -19.56 -13.89
CA VAL A 111 -2.95 -20.09 -12.93
C VAL A 111 -2.53 -21.44 -12.31
N GLN A 112 -1.79 -22.26 -13.05
CA GLN A 112 -1.33 -23.58 -12.58
C GLN A 112 0.08 -23.54 -11.98
N GLU A 113 0.80 -22.43 -12.16
CA GLU A 113 2.15 -22.28 -11.66
C GLU A 113 2.15 -22.03 -10.15
N LYS A 114 3.10 -22.65 -9.45
CA LYS A 114 3.29 -22.49 -8.01
C LYS A 114 4.74 -22.16 -7.73
N ILE A 115 4.93 -21.20 -6.86
CA ILE A 115 6.24 -20.85 -6.33
C ILE A 115 6.39 -21.53 -4.96
N PRO A 116 7.53 -22.18 -4.67
CA PRO A 116 7.75 -22.75 -3.34
C PRO A 116 7.65 -21.65 -2.27
N PRO A 117 7.04 -21.96 -1.10
CA PRO A 117 6.94 -21.03 0.01
C PRO A 117 8.30 -20.44 0.37
N ARG A 118 8.36 -19.13 0.57
CA ARG A 118 9.62 -18.44 0.86
C ARG A 118 10.01 -18.64 2.33
N PRO A 119 11.32 -18.91 2.60
CA PRO A 119 11.78 -19.08 3.97
C PRO A 119 11.60 -17.77 4.76
N SER A 120 11.08 -17.91 5.97
CA SER A 120 11.08 -16.81 6.93
C SER A 120 12.51 -16.58 7.44
N PHE A 121 12.93 -15.33 7.50
CA PHE A 121 14.20 -14.97 8.12
C PHE A 121 13.99 -14.93 9.64
N ALA A 122 14.65 -15.84 10.34
CA ALA A 122 14.69 -15.86 11.79
C ALA A 122 15.84 -14.95 12.27
N ILE A 123 15.52 -13.93 13.08
CA ILE A 123 16.56 -13.09 13.69
C ILE A 123 17.21 -13.89 14.80
N PRO A 124 18.55 -14.15 14.74
CA PRO A 124 19.24 -14.93 15.77
C PRO A 124 19.01 -14.35 17.17
N TYR A 125 18.94 -15.21 18.17
CA TYR A 125 18.66 -14.90 19.59
C TYR A 125 17.26 -14.34 19.90
N LEU A 126 16.64 -13.54 19.02
CA LEU A 126 15.32 -12.97 19.23
C LEU A 126 14.20 -13.93 18.82
N SER A 127 14.46 -14.78 17.83
CA SER A 127 13.51 -15.81 17.38
C SER A 127 13.32 -16.96 18.38
N ASP A 128 14.25 -17.11 19.33
CA ASP A 128 14.25 -18.20 20.32
C ASP A 128 13.54 -17.81 21.63
N ILE A 129 13.11 -16.56 21.75
CA ILE A 129 12.31 -16.11 22.88
C ILE A 129 10.97 -16.85 22.87
N PRO A 130 10.60 -17.58 23.95
CA PRO A 130 9.32 -18.27 24.01
C PRO A 130 8.16 -17.30 23.79
N TRP A 131 7.21 -17.66 22.91
CA TRP A 131 5.97 -16.95 22.60
C TRP A 131 6.13 -15.74 21.65
N PHE A 132 7.01 -14.79 21.94
CA PHE A 132 7.21 -13.59 21.12
C PHE A 132 8.17 -13.80 19.96
N GLY A 133 9.12 -14.73 20.10
CA GLY A 133 10.16 -14.97 19.11
C GLY A 133 9.59 -15.40 17.77
N SER A 134 8.75 -16.43 17.76
CA SER A 134 8.10 -16.93 16.55
C SER A 134 7.07 -15.96 15.98
N ALA A 135 6.39 -15.18 16.85
CA ALA A 135 5.34 -14.25 16.47
C ALA A 135 5.88 -12.97 15.81
N LEU A 136 7.05 -12.48 16.23
CA LEU A 136 7.57 -11.16 15.82
C LEU A 136 8.87 -11.25 15.01
N PHE A 137 9.68 -12.31 15.18
CA PHE A 137 11.04 -12.37 14.65
C PHE A 137 11.29 -13.48 13.63
N ARG A 138 10.20 -14.10 13.11
CA ARG A 138 10.24 -15.09 12.02
C ARG A 138 9.35 -14.66 10.86
N HIS A 139 9.76 -13.60 10.16
CA HIS A 139 9.02 -13.08 9.01
C HIS A 139 9.93 -12.92 7.79
N HIS A 140 9.29 -12.73 6.64
CA HIS A 140 10.01 -12.34 5.44
C HIS A 140 10.70 -10.97 5.66
N PRO A 141 11.91 -10.73 5.14
CA PRO A 141 12.64 -9.47 5.32
C PRO A 141 11.86 -8.21 5.01
N LEU A 142 10.91 -8.27 4.05
CA LEU A 142 10.06 -7.13 3.69
C LEU A 142 9.15 -6.66 4.82
N VAL A 143 8.78 -7.51 5.78
CA VAL A 143 7.99 -7.11 6.96
C VAL A 143 8.78 -6.10 7.77
N TYR A 144 10.05 -6.39 8.05
CA TYR A 144 10.94 -5.48 8.78
C TYR A 144 11.29 -4.24 7.96
N LEU A 145 11.54 -4.43 6.67
CA LEU A 145 11.83 -3.34 5.74
C LEU A 145 10.67 -2.34 5.66
N THR A 146 9.42 -2.80 5.79
CA THR A 146 8.25 -1.91 5.81
C THR A 146 8.27 -0.97 7.02
N ILE A 147 8.69 -1.45 8.18
CA ILE A 147 8.87 -0.61 9.38
C ILE A 147 9.98 0.41 9.14
N VAL A 148 11.11 -0.04 8.57
CA VAL A 148 12.22 0.85 8.19
C VAL A 148 11.76 1.90 7.18
N PHE A 149 10.98 1.53 6.18
CA PHE A 149 10.39 2.47 5.23
C PHE A 149 9.49 3.50 5.91
N ALA A 150 8.66 3.09 6.85
CA ALA A 150 7.82 4.02 7.60
C ALA A 150 8.65 5.03 8.39
N LEU A 151 9.72 4.57 9.07
CA LEU A 151 10.65 5.44 9.80
C LEU A 151 11.43 6.36 8.86
N ALA A 152 11.91 5.84 7.73
CA ALA A 152 12.58 6.61 6.70
C ALA A 152 11.65 7.68 6.10
N LEU A 153 10.38 7.34 5.88
CA LEU A 153 9.39 8.29 5.38
C LEU A 153 9.07 9.38 6.41
N ILE A 154 8.99 9.05 7.70
CA ILE A 154 8.87 10.03 8.78
C ILE A 154 10.06 10.99 8.74
N TRP A 155 11.27 10.45 8.72
CA TRP A 155 12.49 11.26 8.64
C TRP A 155 12.51 12.11 7.38
N PHE A 156 12.20 11.53 6.20
CA PHE A 156 12.14 12.23 4.93
C PHE A 156 11.16 13.40 4.97
N LEU A 157 9.91 13.16 5.37
CA LEU A 157 8.86 14.17 5.35
C LEU A 157 9.09 15.30 6.37
N TYR A 158 9.66 15.00 7.55
CA TYR A 158 9.70 15.99 8.63
C TYR A 158 11.10 16.53 8.93
N ARG A 159 12.17 15.92 8.40
CA ARG A 159 13.54 16.31 8.68
C ARG A 159 14.36 16.67 7.45
N THR A 160 13.86 16.44 6.22
CA THR A 160 14.61 16.77 5.00
C THR A 160 14.03 17.97 4.26
N ARG A 161 14.89 18.68 3.51
CA ARG A 161 14.47 19.78 2.62
C ARG A 161 13.54 19.27 1.52
N ALA A 162 13.83 18.11 0.93
CA ALA A 162 13.01 17.52 -0.11
C ALA A 162 11.60 17.18 0.38
N GLY A 163 11.46 16.61 1.59
CA GLY A 163 10.17 16.35 2.22
C GLY A 163 9.40 17.63 2.57
N LEU A 164 10.10 18.69 2.97
CA LEU A 164 9.48 20.01 3.16
C LEU A 164 8.91 20.53 1.84
N VAL A 165 9.71 20.53 0.76
CA VAL A 165 9.29 20.97 -0.57
C VAL A 165 8.08 20.15 -1.08
N LEU A 166 8.10 18.82 -0.89
CA LEU A 166 6.97 17.96 -1.24
C LEU A 166 5.68 18.40 -0.55
N ARG A 167 5.74 18.68 0.75
CA ARG A 167 4.58 19.14 1.52
C ARG A 167 4.13 20.53 1.10
N CYS A 168 5.07 21.46 0.83
CA CYS A 168 4.73 22.79 0.30
C CYS A 168 4.00 22.70 -1.04
N VAL A 169 4.44 21.81 -1.94
CA VAL A 169 3.76 21.56 -3.22
C VAL A 169 2.35 21.00 -3.02
N GLY A 170 2.15 20.16 -2.02
CA GLY A 170 0.81 19.66 -1.66
C GLY A 170 -0.07 20.69 -0.97
N GLU A 171 0.51 21.64 -0.24
CA GLU A 171 -0.25 22.68 0.45
C GLU A 171 -0.64 23.81 -0.51
N SER A 172 0.33 24.38 -1.22
CA SER A 172 0.12 25.46 -2.19
C SER A 172 1.06 25.31 -3.39
N PRO A 173 0.61 24.64 -4.45
CA PRO A 173 1.42 24.45 -5.66
C PRO A 173 1.77 25.78 -6.32
N ASP A 174 0.87 26.77 -6.27
CA ASP A 174 1.09 28.10 -6.87
C ASP A 174 2.20 28.85 -6.13
N SER A 175 2.19 28.84 -4.80
CA SER A 175 3.25 29.44 -3.98
C SER A 175 4.59 28.72 -4.20
N ALA A 176 4.59 27.39 -4.30
CA ALA A 176 5.79 26.62 -4.59
C ALA A 176 6.34 26.97 -5.99
N HIS A 177 5.47 27.16 -6.97
CA HIS A 177 5.84 27.55 -8.31
C HIS A 177 6.43 28.95 -8.36
N ALA A 178 5.81 29.91 -7.66
CA ALA A 178 6.32 31.28 -7.54
C ALA A 178 7.73 31.36 -6.92
N LEU A 179 8.08 30.40 -6.05
CA LEU A 179 9.41 30.24 -5.49
C LEU A 179 10.39 29.51 -6.42
N GLY A 180 9.98 29.16 -7.65
CA GLY A 180 10.83 28.51 -8.66
C GLY A 180 10.90 26.98 -8.57
N TYR A 181 10.08 26.32 -7.74
CA TYR A 181 10.07 24.85 -7.68
C TYR A 181 9.33 24.23 -8.88
N PRO A 182 9.85 23.15 -9.48
CA PRO A 182 9.23 22.45 -10.60
C PRO A 182 8.07 21.54 -10.12
N VAL A 183 6.92 22.15 -9.78
CA VAL A 183 5.76 21.48 -9.16
C VAL A 183 5.35 20.20 -9.89
N ARG A 184 5.24 20.24 -11.24
CA ARG A 184 4.85 19.07 -12.04
C ARG A 184 5.83 17.89 -11.87
N ARG A 185 7.15 18.16 -11.88
CA ARG A 185 8.17 17.11 -11.70
C ARG A 185 8.15 16.53 -10.30
N ILE A 186 7.92 17.37 -9.28
CA ILE A 186 7.84 16.94 -7.87
C ILE A 186 6.60 16.06 -7.67
N ARG A 187 5.44 16.46 -8.19
CA ARG A 187 4.22 15.67 -8.17
C ARG A 187 4.39 14.33 -8.89
N LEU A 188 5.02 14.33 -10.08
CA LEU A 188 5.28 13.10 -10.81
C LEU A 188 6.19 12.16 -10.03
N GLY A 189 7.30 12.67 -9.49
CA GLY A 189 8.22 11.88 -8.67
C GLY A 189 7.52 11.24 -7.47
N ALA A 190 6.62 11.99 -6.80
CA ALA A 190 5.80 11.46 -5.73
C ALA A 190 4.86 10.35 -6.20
N VAL A 191 4.18 10.53 -7.33
CA VAL A 191 3.25 9.55 -7.91
C VAL A 191 3.98 8.27 -8.29
N VAL A 192 5.14 8.37 -8.95
CA VAL A 192 5.95 7.22 -9.34
C VAL A 192 6.49 6.47 -8.12
N ALA A 193 6.98 7.20 -7.11
CA ALA A 193 7.45 6.59 -5.86
C ALA A 193 6.31 5.84 -5.14
N GLY A 194 5.11 6.44 -5.07
CA GLY A 194 3.94 5.79 -4.51
C GLY A 194 3.50 4.56 -5.29
N GLY A 195 3.51 4.63 -6.63
CA GLY A 195 3.22 3.48 -7.49
C GLY A 195 4.25 2.37 -7.38
N ALA A 196 5.53 2.70 -7.20
CA ALA A 196 6.58 1.71 -6.91
C ALA A 196 6.33 0.96 -5.59
N MET A 197 5.87 1.65 -4.55
CA MET A 197 5.51 1.02 -3.28
C MET A 197 4.23 0.18 -3.39
N CYS A 198 3.22 0.63 -4.13
CA CYS A 198 2.06 -0.20 -4.49
C CYS A 198 2.50 -1.44 -5.29
N GLY A 199 3.48 -1.27 -6.19
CA GLY A 199 4.09 -2.37 -6.93
C GLY A 199 4.79 -3.39 -6.02
N LEU A 200 5.56 -2.91 -5.05
CA LEU A 200 6.19 -3.77 -4.05
C LEU A 200 5.15 -4.53 -3.21
N ALA A 201 4.05 -3.86 -2.82
CA ALA A 201 2.95 -4.48 -2.09
C ALA A 201 2.26 -5.57 -2.92
N GLY A 202 2.01 -5.33 -4.21
CA GLY A 202 1.43 -6.32 -5.13
C GLY A 202 2.33 -7.53 -5.33
N ALA A 203 3.63 -7.32 -5.59
CA ALA A 203 4.61 -8.40 -5.69
C ALA A 203 4.73 -9.19 -4.38
N TYR A 204 4.68 -8.54 -3.22
CA TYR A 204 4.69 -9.22 -1.94
C TYR A 204 3.50 -10.17 -1.77
N ILE A 205 2.31 -9.79 -2.27
CA ILE A 205 1.14 -10.68 -2.23
C ILE A 205 1.42 -11.96 -2.99
N SER A 206 1.87 -11.89 -4.23
CA SER A 206 1.99 -13.05 -5.13
C SER A 206 3.25 -13.88 -4.90
N ILE A 207 4.30 -13.32 -4.32
CA ILE A 207 5.58 -14.01 -4.12
C ILE A 207 5.69 -14.60 -2.71
N VAL A 208 5.18 -13.89 -1.68
CA VAL A 208 5.41 -14.24 -0.28
C VAL A 208 4.13 -14.56 0.47
N TYR A 209 3.14 -13.66 0.41
CA TYR A 209 1.92 -13.79 1.21
C TYR A 209 1.03 -14.95 0.73
N THR A 210 0.86 -15.06 -0.59
CA THR A 210 0.11 -16.14 -1.24
C THR A 210 0.90 -16.56 -2.48
N PRO A 211 1.88 -17.49 -2.37
CA PRO A 211 2.85 -17.79 -3.43
C PRO A 211 2.22 -18.58 -4.59
N LEU A 212 1.21 -18.00 -5.19
CA LEU A 212 0.46 -18.50 -6.34
C LEU A 212 -0.22 -17.30 -7.02
N TRP A 213 -0.63 -17.48 -8.28
CA TRP A 213 -1.43 -16.50 -8.99
C TRP A 213 -2.90 -16.87 -8.98
N VAL A 214 -3.73 -15.92 -8.57
CA VAL A 214 -5.20 -15.99 -8.65
C VAL A 214 -5.72 -14.65 -9.17
N GLU A 215 -6.67 -14.70 -10.10
CA GLU A 215 -7.34 -13.50 -10.59
C GLU A 215 -7.96 -12.70 -9.43
N GLY A 216 -7.75 -11.38 -9.45
CA GLY A 216 -8.28 -10.50 -8.42
C GLY A 216 -7.65 -10.67 -7.02
N MET A 217 -6.48 -11.30 -6.89
CA MET A 217 -5.86 -11.64 -5.59
C MET A 217 -5.59 -10.45 -4.66
N VAL A 218 -5.56 -9.22 -5.16
CA VAL A 218 -5.43 -8.00 -4.36
C VAL A 218 -6.71 -7.73 -3.56
N SER A 219 -7.89 -8.08 -4.13
CA SER A 219 -9.18 -8.09 -3.42
C SER A 219 -9.51 -6.78 -2.71
N GLY A 220 -9.33 -5.64 -3.36
CA GLY A 220 -9.67 -4.32 -2.83
C GLY A 220 -8.67 -3.73 -1.85
N LYS A 221 -7.51 -4.38 -1.60
CA LYS A 221 -6.50 -3.87 -0.65
C LYS A 221 -5.92 -2.52 -1.08
N GLY A 222 -5.89 -2.21 -2.39
CA GLY A 222 -5.49 -0.89 -2.88
C GLY A 222 -6.46 0.21 -2.48
N TRP A 223 -7.77 -0.07 -2.52
CA TRP A 223 -8.82 0.86 -2.07
C TRP A 223 -8.78 1.07 -0.55
N ILE A 224 -8.57 -0.03 0.19
CA ILE A 224 -8.41 0.02 1.65
C ILE A 224 -7.16 0.84 2.01
N ALA A 225 -6.07 0.65 1.29
CA ALA A 225 -4.84 1.39 1.50
C ALA A 225 -5.03 2.90 1.29
N LEU A 226 -5.81 3.31 0.29
CA LEU A 226 -6.18 4.71 0.07
C LEU A 226 -7.02 5.27 1.22
N ALA A 227 -8.05 4.55 1.64
CA ALA A 227 -8.87 4.94 2.78
C ALA A 227 -8.03 5.07 4.06
N LEU A 228 -7.06 4.18 4.24
CA LEU A 228 -6.19 4.15 5.41
C LEU A 228 -5.30 5.39 5.51
N THR A 229 -4.85 5.97 4.41
CA THR A 229 -4.07 7.23 4.43
C THR A 229 -4.88 8.38 5.03
N THR A 230 -6.17 8.47 4.66
CA THR A 230 -7.11 9.45 5.20
C THR A 230 -7.40 9.20 6.68
N PHE A 231 -7.67 7.95 7.08
CA PHE A 231 -7.90 7.56 8.49
C PHE A 231 -6.69 7.84 9.36
N ALA A 232 -5.50 7.60 8.84
CA ALA A 232 -4.25 7.89 9.52
C ALA A 232 -3.93 9.40 9.58
N THR A 233 -4.82 10.25 9.06
CA THR A 233 -4.61 11.71 8.99
C THR A 233 -3.26 12.09 8.37
N TRP A 234 -2.89 11.41 7.30
CA TRP A 234 -1.64 11.59 6.53
C TRP A 234 -0.36 11.55 7.38
N ARG A 235 -0.35 10.76 8.47
CA ARG A 235 0.84 10.54 9.31
C ARG A 235 1.36 9.12 9.13
N PRO A 236 2.64 8.91 8.69
CA PRO A 236 3.16 7.56 8.40
C PRO A 236 3.08 6.59 9.60
N ALA A 237 3.34 7.06 10.82
CA ALA A 237 3.24 6.22 12.01
C ALA A 237 1.81 5.69 12.23
N ARG A 238 0.79 6.54 11.99
CA ARG A 238 -0.61 6.12 12.11
C ARG A 238 -1.03 5.21 10.97
N VAL A 239 -0.48 5.41 9.74
CA VAL A 239 -0.68 4.49 8.62
C VAL A 239 -0.20 3.09 9.00
N LEU A 240 1.00 2.99 9.58
CA LEU A 240 1.56 1.71 9.99
C LEU A 240 0.67 1.02 11.05
N LEU A 241 0.28 1.75 12.09
CA LEU A 241 -0.61 1.24 13.13
C LEU A 241 -1.97 0.80 12.56
N GLY A 242 -2.57 1.62 11.70
CA GLY A 242 -3.84 1.31 11.06
C GLY A 242 -3.76 0.10 10.14
N ALA A 243 -2.67 -0.06 9.39
CA ALA A 243 -2.45 -1.20 8.51
C ALA A 243 -2.37 -2.52 9.29
N TYR A 244 -1.65 -2.54 10.40
CA TYR A 244 -1.58 -3.72 11.26
C TYR A 244 -2.87 -3.97 12.03
N LEU A 245 -3.57 -2.92 12.45
CA LEU A 245 -4.89 -3.08 13.06
C LEU A 245 -5.87 -3.70 12.07
N PHE A 246 -5.93 -3.19 10.83
CA PHE A 246 -6.80 -3.73 9.80
C PHE A 246 -6.42 -5.17 9.42
N GLY A 247 -5.12 -5.43 9.25
CA GLY A 247 -4.60 -6.77 9.03
C GLY A 247 -4.98 -7.72 10.16
N GLY A 248 -4.92 -7.25 11.42
CA GLY A 248 -5.32 -8.02 12.61
C GLY A 248 -6.79 -8.36 12.63
N VAL A 249 -7.67 -7.41 12.31
CA VAL A 249 -9.12 -7.65 12.21
C VAL A 249 -9.42 -8.68 11.12
N THR A 250 -8.73 -8.59 9.97
CA THR A 250 -8.89 -9.56 8.88
C THR A 250 -8.42 -10.97 9.30
N MET A 251 -7.31 -11.08 10.00
CA MET A 251 -6.81 -12.38 10.48
C MET A 251 -7.67 -12.94 11.62
N LEU A 252 -8.21 -12.07 12.48
CA LEU A 252 -9.16 -12.46 13.51
C LEU A 252 -10.42 -13.07 12.90
N GLN A 253 -10.92 -12.48 11.82
CA GLN A 253 -12.05 -13.04 11.06
C GLN A 253 -11.79 -14.50 10.65
N PHE A 254 -10.64 -14.76 10.01
CA PHE A 254 -10.29 -16.13 9.59
C PHE A 254 -10.09 -17.07 10.77
N HIS A 255 -9.52 -16.57 11.85
CA HIS A 255 -9.33 -17.34 13.08
C HIS A 255 -10.66 -17.76 13.71
N LEU A 256 -11.62 -16.85 13.81
CA LEU A 256 -12.97 -17.13 14.32
C LEU A 256 -13.71 -18.14 13.44
N GLN A 257 -13.58 -18.04 12.11
CA GLN A 257 -14.14 -19.02 11.19
C GLN A 257 -13.53 -20.42 11.42
N GLY A 258 -12.20 -20.50 11.63
CA GLY A 258 -11.51 -21.75 11.92
C GLY A 258 -11.88 -22.39 13.26
N MET A 259 -12.34 -21.59 14.23
CA MET A 259 -12.82 -22.07 15.54
C MET A 259 -14.26 -22.61 15.50
N GLY A 260 -14.92 -22.58 14.34
CA GLY A 260 -16.30 -23.09 14.19
C GLY A 260 -17.35 -22.19 14.87
N VAL A 261 -17.09 -20.90 14.99
CA VAL A 261 -18.08 -19.95 15.50
C VAL A 261 -19.29 -19.95 14.57
N GLU A 262 -20.48 -20.22 15.10
CA GLU A 262 -21.75 -20.36 14.37
C GLU A 262 -22.30 -19.01 13.86
N VAL A 263 -21.42 -18.15 13.36
CA VAL A 263 -21.77 -16.88 12.72
C VAL A 263 -21.53 -17.03 11.21
N PRO A 264 -22.52 -16.69 10.36
CA PRO A 264 -22.32 -16.75 8.93
C PRO A 264 -21.06 -16.02 8.48
N SER A 265 -20.26 -16.66 7.62
CA SER A 265 -18.97 -16.14 7.16
C SER A 265 -19.07 -14.75 6.55
N GLN A 266 -20.23 -14.40 5.98
CA GLN A 266 -20.52 -13.08 5.43
C GLN A 266 -20.50 -11.97 6.50
N PHE A 267 -21.04 -12.23 7.70
CA PHE A 267 -21.00 -11.27 8.81
C PHE A 267 -19.58 -11.09 9.33
N LEU A 268 -18.81 -12.18 9.43
CA LEU A 268 -17.41 -12.08 9.82
C LEU A 268 -16.58 -11.32 8.77
N ALA A 269 -16.90 -11.47 7.48
CA ALA A 269 -16.26 -10.72 6.41
C ALA A 269 -16.54 -9.21 6.45
N MET A 270 -17.58 -8.77 7.16
CA MET A 270 -17.87 -7.35 7.37
C MET A 270 -17.02 -6.71 8.47
N LEU A 271 -16.41 -7.49 9.37
CA LEU A 271 -15.66 -6.97 10.52
C LEU A 271 -14.59 -5.94 10.15
N PRO A 272 -13.72 -6.14 9.13
CA PRO A 272 -12.73 -5.15 8.75
C PRO A 272 -13.36 -3.82 8.30
N TYR A 273 -14.47 -3.87 7.59
CA TYR A 273 -15.19 -2.69 7.10
C TYR A 273 -15.90 -1.96 8.25
N LEU A 274 -16.52 -2.70 9.18
CA LEU A 274 -17.12 -2.13 10.39
C LEU A 274 -16.05 -1.46 11.26
N ALA A 275 -14.88 -2.08 11.42
CA ALA A 275 -13.76 -1.47 12.13
C ALA A 275 -13.32 -0.16 11.48
N THR A 276 -13.29 -0.11 10.13
CA THR A 276 -12.98 1.12 9.38
C THR A 276 -14.01 2.21 9.62
N ILE A 277 -15.29 1.89 9.57
CA ILE A 277 -16.37 2.85 9.83
C ILE A 277 -16.28 3.39 11.26
N LEU A 278 -16.02 2.52 12.24
CA LEU A 278 -15.86 2.89 13.62
C LEU A 278 -14.66 3.84 13.82
N VAL A 279 -13.51 3.52 13.23
CA VAL A 279 -12.31 4.36 13.28
C VAL A 279 -12.58 5.72 12.64
N LEU A 280 -13.26 5.76 11.47
CA LEU A 280 -13.70 7.00 10.82
C LEU A 280 -14.59 7.84 11.73
N ALA A 281 -15.60 7.23 12.32
CA ALA A 281 -16.53 7.93 13.21
C ALA A 281 -15.79 8.54 14.41
N LEU A 282 -14.83 7.81 14.99
CA LEU A 282 -14.01 8.29 16.09
C LEU A 282 -13.10 9.47 15.69
N ILE A 283 -12.44 9.38 14.53
CA ILE A 283 -11.55 10.44 14.04
C ILE A 283 -12.35 11.68 13.62
N SER A 284 -13.52 11.49 13.02
CA SER A 284 -14.41 12.58 12.58
C SER A 284 -14.98 13.42 13.72
N ARG A 285 -14.94 12.90 14.96
CA ARG A 285 -15.31 13.67 16.17
C ARG A 285 -14.43 14.90 16.39
N ASN A 286 -13.22 14.90 15.83
CA ASN A 286 -12.28 16.03 15.95
C ASN A 286 -11.81 16.51 14.57
N PRO A 287 -12.61 17.31 13.85
CA PRO A 287 -12.31 17.74 12.47
C PRO A 287 -11.02 18.54 12.33
N GLN A 288 -10.52 19.14 13.43
CA GLN A 288 -9.26 19.88 13.43
C GLN A 288 -8.06 18.95 13.11
N TRP A 289 -8.07 17.70 13.56
CA TRP A 289 -6.98 16.76 13.30
C TRP A 289 -6.86 16.38 11.83
N ILE A 290 -7.97 16.34 11.12
CA ILE A 290 -8.02 16.07 9.68
C ILE A 290 -7.47 17.29 8.94
N ARG A 291 -7.99 18.50 9.25
CA ARG A 291 -7.63 19.74 8.55
C ARG A 291 -6.15 20.11 8.69
N ILE A 292 -5.52 19.86 9.85
CA ILE A 292 -4.12 20.23 10.10
C ILE A 292 -3.13 19.43 9.24
N ASN A 293 -3.48 18.20 8.86
CA ASN A 293 -2.55 17.32 8.15
C ASN A 293 -2.93 17.06 6.70
N MET A 294 -4.15 17.37 6.30
CA MET A 294 -4.64 17.22 4.92
C MET A 294 -4.00 18.29 4.03
N PRO A 295 -3.34 17.91 2.93
CA PRO A 295 -2.83 18.89 1.98
C PRO A 295 -3.97 19.70 1.34
N ALA A 296 -3.86 21.03 1.33
CA ALA A 296 -4.94 21.91 0.88
C ALA A 296 -5.22 21.81 -0.64
N SER A 297 -4.23 21.36 -1.44
CA SER A 297 -4.38 21.15 -2.88
C SER A 297 -4.73 19.71 -3.27
N ILE A 298 -5.07 18.85 -2.31
CA ILE A 298 -5.38 17.44 -2.59
C ILE A 298 -6.51 17.31 -3.62
N GLY A 299 -6.29 16.52 -4.67
CA GLY A 299 -7.26 16.30 -5.75
C GLY A 299 -7.43 17.49 -6.71
N LYS A 300 -6.73 18.62 -6.51
CA LYS A 300 -6.83 19.78 -7.37
C LYS A 300 -5.79 19.79 -8.49
N PRO A 301 -6.18 20.09 -9.74
CA PRO A 301 -5.24 20.28 -10.83
C PRO A 301 -4.36 21.51 -10.56
N PHE A 302 -3.18 21.56 -11.21
CA PHE A 302 -2.27 22.69 -11.13
C PHE A 302 -2.02 23.25 -12.55
N TYR A 303 -2.28 24.52 -12.74
CA TYR A 303 -2.06 25.24 -13.98
C TYR A 303 -0.95 26.28 -13.80
N PRO A 304 0.25 26.08 -14.39
CA PRO A 304 1.31 27.08 -14.33
C PRO A 304 0.88 28.35 -15.08
N GLY A 305 0.82 29.48 -14.40
CA GLY A 305 0.49 30.77 -14.99
C GLY A 305 -1.00 31.09 -15.08
N GLY A 306 -1.84 30.41 -14.27
CA GLY A 306 -3.25 30.74 -14.07
C GLY A 306 -3.42 31.81 -13.00
#